data_678ed7bdcfff4ea0784990f6682fd589
#
_entry.id   678ed7bdcfff4ea0784990f6682fd589
#
_cell.length_a   1.000
_cell.length_b   1.000
_cell.length_c   1.000
_cell.angle_alpha   90.00
_cell.angle_beta   90.00
_cell.angle_gamma   90.00
#
_symmetry.space_group_name_H-M   'P 1'
#
loop_
_entity.id
_entity.type
_entity.pdbx_description
1 polymer ?
#
loop_
_entity_poly.entity_id
_entity_poly.type
_entity_poly.pdbx_seq_one_letter_code
_entity_poly.pdbx_strand_id
1 'polypeptide(L)'
;MSQMHGTATHEAGLHSGPPPRPGQGREALPLTPARRVALLIGVPTCLALTGFIGFDLVAMVGQGHFHFSHTFAATTRQLNVNAGGGNVVVKVGSGPARLSGEATYSLVRPTITERATADSATLAYPCGFPVGNCGLNATVSVPAGTAVAISSGGGDLTASGLTGHVSLSADGGDLTATGITGDISLQTGGGDLSATLLAGDVTLGTSGGDITATQIDSPRVTVDSGGGDVAIVFTRVPQDVQVSADGGDVTIVVPAGPTTYDVTASADGGNLSDSVPQAATSAHKITASSGGGDVTIEQST
;
A
#
# COMPACT_ATOMS: atom_id res chain seq x y z
N MET A 1 -67.93 -58.60 -28.88
CA MET A 1 -68.81 -58.60 -27.73
C MET A 1 -68.86 -57.15 -27.26
N SER A 2 -69.86 -56.41 -27.75
CA SER A 2 -71.11 -56.10 -27.05
C SER A 2 -70.89 -55.18 -25.85
N GLN A 3 -71.56 -54.09 -25.63
CA GLN A 3 -72.76 -53.36 -26.05
C GLN A 3 -72.60 -51.95 -25.53
N MET A 4 -72.96 -50.95 -26.24
CA MET A 4 -74.18 -50.17 -26.36
C MET A 4 -74.65 -49.34 -25.14
N HIS A 5 -75.00 -48.08 -25.48
CA HIS A 5 -76.08 -47.19 -25.01
C HIS A 5 -75.73 -46.37 -23.73
N GLY A 6 -75.98 -45.09 -23.65
CA GLY A 6 -77.11 -44.36 -24.12
C GLY A 6 -76.96 -42.85 -23.96
N THR A 7 -77.56 -42.19 -24.85
CA THR A 7 -77.83 -40.75 -24.93
C THR A 7 -78.74 -40.26 -23.84
N ALA A 8 -78.42 -39.08 -23.26
CA ALA A 8 -79.44 -38.23 -22.59
C ALA A 8 -79.13 -36.77 -22.90
N THR A 9 -79.89 -36.21 -23.74
CA THR A 9 -80.09 -34.80 -24.00
C THR A 9 -80.72 -34.14 -22.79
N HIS A 10 -80.12 -33.09 -22.26
CA HIS A 10 -80.77 -32.17 -21.36
C HIS A 10 -80.58 -30.75 -21.87
N GLU A 11 -81.70 -30.14 -22.28
CA GLU A 11 -81.77 -28.70 -22.60
C GLU A 11 -81.41 -27.86 -21.38
N ALA A 12 -80.43 -26.94 -21.54
CA ALA A 12 -80.10 -25.94 -20.55
C ALA A 12 -80.71 -24.62 -20.91
N GLY A 13 -81.61 -24.18 -20.05
CA GLY A 13 -82.23 -22.88 -20.13
C GLY A 13 -81.24 -21.74 -20.07
N LEU A 14 -81.37 -20.82 -20.98
CA LEU A 14 -80.73 -19.52 -20.99
C LEU A 14 -81.21 -18.67 -19.78
N HIS A 15 -80.38 -18.55 -18.75
CA HIS A 15 -80.51 -17.47 -17.78
C HIS A 15 -79.63 -16.31 -18.22
N SER A 16 -80.31 -15.28 -18.75
CA SER A 16 -79.72 -13.95 -18.98
C SER A 16 -79.40 -13.27 -17.64
N GLY A 17 -78.14 -13.32 -17.23
CA GLY A 17 -77.64 -12.50 -16.12
C GLY A 17 -77.59 -11.02 -16.49
N PRO A 18 -77.69 -10.10 -15.51
CA PRO A 18 -77.63 -8.66 -15.78
C PRO A 18 -76.29 -8.22 -16.33
N PRO A 19 -76.26 -7.16 -17.16
CA PRO A 19 -74.99 -6.68 -17.77
C PRO A 19 -73.98 -6.21 -16.73
N PRO A 20 -72.65 -6.40 -16.98
CA PRO A 20 -71.64 -5.96 -16.07
C PRO A 20 -71.68 -4.44 -15.91
N ARG A 21 -71.69 -3.98 -14.66
CA ARG A 21 -71.60 -2.54 -14.35
C ARG A 21 -70.29 -1.98 -14.88
N PRO A 22 -70.29 -0.81 -15.54
CA PRO A 22 -69.06 -0.17 -16.02
C PRO A 22 -68.18 0.31 -14.82
N GLY A 23 -66.95 -0.09 -14.84
CA GLY A 23 -65.80 0.58 -14.28
C GLY A 23 -65.90 1.04 -12.82
N GLN A 24 -65.63 0.14 -11.87
CA GLN A 24 -64.98 0.60 -10.64
C GLN A 24 -63.49 0.71 -10.94
N GLY A 25 -63.05 1.93 -11.30
CA GLY A 25 -61.65 2.29 -11.31
C GLY A 25 -61.08 1.95 -9.92
N ARG A 26 -60.00 1.18 -9.89
CA ARG A 26 -59.23 1.00 -8.67
C ARG A 26 -58.72 2.38 -8.27
N GLU A 27 -59.42 3.05 -7.37
CA GLU A 27 -58.89 4.24 -6.70
C GLU A 27 -57.59 3.81 -6.01
N ALA A 28 -56.50 4.38 -6.46
CA ALA A 28 -55.22 4.21 -5.81
C ALA A 28 -55.33 4.77 -4.39
N LEU A 29 -55.27 3.90 -3.39
CA LEU A 29 -55.29 4.29 -1.98
C LEU A 29 -54.19 5.36 -1.74
N PRO A 30 -54.56 6.49 -1.12
CA PRO A 30 -53.60 7.56 -0.85
C PRO A 30 -52.48 7.01 0.04
N LEU A 31 -51.25 7.17 -0.42
CA LEU A 31 -50.03 6.76 0.31
C LEU A 31 -49.98 7.48 1.65
N THR A 32 -49.98 6.74 2.76
CA THR A 32 -49.77 7.29 4.11
C THR A 32 -48.41 8.01 4.17
N PRO A 33 -48.25 9.03 5.04
CA PRO A 33 -46.98 9.78 5.19
C PRO A 33 -45.76 8.86 5.37
N ALA A 34 -45.91 7.79 6.14
CA ALA A 34 -44.86 6.79 6.35
C ALA A 34 -44.47 6.04 5.07
N ARG A 35 -45.45 5.71 4.20
CA ARG A 35 -45.17 5.10 2.88
C ARG A 35 -44.52 6.07 1.90
N ARG A 36 -44.84 7.37 1.97
CA ARG A 36 -44.20 8.39 1.15
C ARG A 36 -42.72 8.57 1.55
N VAL A 37 -42.43 8.58 2.85
CA VAL A 37 -41.04 8.64 3.36
C VAL A 37 -40.27 7.37 2.98
N ALA A 38 -40.88 6.19 3.13
CA ALA A 38 -40.23 4.92 2.73
C ALA A 38 -39.93 4.86 1.21
N LEU A 39 -40.80 5.42 0.36
CA LEU A 39 -40.59 5.49 -1.10
C LEU A 39 -39.53 6.55 -1.47
N LEU A 40 -39.49 7.69 -0.77
CA LEU A 40 -38.57 8.79 -1.06
C LEU A 40 -37.14 8.50 -0.61
N ILE A 41 -36.98 7.72 0.46
CA ILE A 41 -35.66 7.37 1.01
C ILE A 41 -35.24 5.94 0.63
N GLY A 42 -36.15 4.98 0.73
CA GLY A 42 -35.87 3.56 0.51
C GLY A 42 -35.54 3.20 -0.92
N VAL A 43 -36.27 3.77 -1.89
CA VAL A 43 -36.02 3.46 -3.32
C VAL A 43 -34.67 4.00 -3.80
N PRO A 44 -34.30 5.27 -3.56
CA PRO A 44 -32.98 5.74 -3.97
C PRO A 44 -31.85 5.04 -3.22
N THR A 45 -32.04 4.68 -1.95
CA THR A 45 -31.03 3.93 -1.19
C THR A 45 -30.87 2.51 -1.72
N CYS A 46 -31.94 1.82 -2.07
CA CYS A 46 -31.85 0.50 -2.72
C CYS A 46 -31.24 0.58 -4.12
N LEU A 47 -31.57 1.61 -4.90
CA LEU A 47 -30.96 1.82 -6.22
C LEU A 47 -29.48 2.17 -6.12
N ALA A 48 -29.07 2.95 -5.12
CA ALA A 48 -27.67 3.23 -4.85
C ALA A 48 -26.89 1.98 -4.42
N LEU A 49 -27.47 1.18 -3.51
CA LEU A 49 -26.88 -0.09 -3.06
C LEU A 49 -26.78 -1.12 -4.17
N THR A 50 -27.84 -1.30 -4.98
CA THR A 50 -27.79 -2.23 -6.11
C THR A 50 -26.89 -1.74 -7.23
N GLY A 51 -26.79 -0.44 -7.45
CA GLY A 51 -25.83 0.16 -8.37
C GLY A 51 -24.39 -0.05 -7.91
N PHE A 52 -24.11 0.11 -6.62
CA PHE A 52 -22.79 -0.12 -6.03
C PHE A 52 -22.38 -1.59 -6.11
N ILE A 53 -23.25 -2.52 -5.69
CA ILE A 53 -23.02 -3.98 -5.79
C ILE A 53 -22.88 -4.40 -7.26
N GLY A 54 -23.68 -3.86 -8.16
CA GLY A 54 -23.59 -4.15 -9.59
C GLY A 54 -22.29 -3.65 -10.21
N PHE A 55 -21.79 -2.49 -9.78
CA PHE A 55 -20.52 -1.95 -10.22
C PHE A 55 -19.33 -2.82 -9.76
N ASP A 56 -19.33 -3.24 -8.48
CA ASP A 56 -18.29 -4.13 -7.95
C ASP A 56 -18.28 -5.49 -8.65
N LEU A 57 -19.46 -6.04 -8.98
CA LEU A 57 -19.57 -7.32 -9.68
C LEU A 57 -19.05 -7.21 -11.14
N VAL A 58 -19.34 -6.12 -11.82
CA VAL A 58 -18.84 -5.86 -13.18
C VAL A 58 -17.33 -5.62 -13.14
N ALA A 59 -16.82 -4.90 -12.14
CA ALA A 59 -15.40 -4.69 -11.95
C ALA A 59 -14.64 -6.00 -11.66
N MET A 60 -15.28 -6.94 -10.97
CA MET A 60 -14.69 -8.25 -10.65
C MET A 60 -14.68 -9.21 -11.85
N VAL A 61 -15.67 -9.13 -12.73
CA VAL A 61 -15.79 -9.98 -13.94
C VAL A 61 -14.96 -9.45 -15.11
N GLY A 62 -14.68 -8.14 -15.13
CA GLY A 62 -13.97 -7.46 -16.22
C GLY A 62 -12.45 -7.31 -15.99
N GLN A 63 -11.82 -8.12 -15.13
CA GLN A 63 -10.38 -8.02 -14.91
C GLN A 63 -9.58 -8.49 -16.12
N GLY A 64 -8.73 -7.60 -16.62
CA GLY A 64 -7.75 -7.90 -17.64
C GLY A 64 -6.33 -7.85 -17.09
N HIS A 65 -5.44 -8.57 -17.71
CA HIS A 65 -4.01 -8.53 -17.40
C HIS A 65 -3.20 -8.51 -18.69
N PHE A 66 -2.03 -7.90 -18.63
CA PHE A 66 -1.09 -7.92 -19.75
C PHE A 66 0.34 -7.89 -19.23
N HIS A 67 1.20 -8.64 -19.90
CA HIS A 67 2.63 -8.60 -19.65
C HIS A 67 3.26 -7.43 -20.42
N PHE A 68 4.25 -6.82 -19.81
CA PHE A 68 5.03 -5.77 -20.45
C PHE A 68 6.51 -5.95 -20.13
N SER A 69 7.35 -5.44 -21.02
CA SER A 69 8.78 -5.36 -20.80
C SER A 69 9.30 -4.11 -21.49
N HIS A 70 10.00 -3.30 -20.73
CA HIS A 70 10.60 -2.05 -21.21
C HIS A 70 12.08 -2.04 -20.90
N THR A 71 12.91 -1.62 -21.85
CA THR A 71 14.35 -1.45 -21.69
C THR A 71 14.68 0.01 -21.88
N PHE A 72 15.26 0.64 -20.87
CA PHE A 72 15.65 2.05 -20.92
C PHE A 72 16.99 2.24 -21.64
N ALA A 73 17.32 3.48 -21.96
CA ALA A 73 18.60 3.79 -22.59
C ALA A 73 19.78 3.38 -21.67
N ALA A 74 20.87 2.95 -22.27
CA ALA A 74 22.07 2.59 -21.52
C ALA A 74 22.72 3.77 -20.77
N THR A 75 22.36 5.00 -21.13
CA THR A 75 22.79 6.25 -20.47
C THR A 75 21.95 6.63 -19.26
N THR A 76 20.84 5.92 -18.98
CA THR A 76 19.93 6.24 -17.86
C THR A 76 20.69 6.09 -16.53
N ARG A 77 20.84 7.21 -15.82
CA ARG A 77 21.46 7.30 -14.50
C ARG A 77 20.46 7.52 -13.38
N GLN A 78 19.27 7.93 -13.72
CA GLN A 78 18.17 8.12 -12.78
C GLN A 78 16.91 7.44 -13.32
N LEU A 79 16.32 6.57 -12.51
CA LEU A 79 15.10 5.85 -12.83
C LEU A 79 14.02 6.17 -11.81
N ASN A 80 12.90 6.72 -12.27
CA ASN A 80 11.72 6.99 -11.45
C ASN A 80 10.59 6.06 -11.90
N VAL A 81 10.02 5.29 -10.98
CA VAL A 81 8.89 4.39 -11.25
C VAL A 81 7.76 4.67 -10.28
N ASN A 82 6.58 4.95 -10.82
CA ASN A 82 5.35 5.03 -10.05
C ASN A 82 4.46 3.85 -10.45
N ALA A 83 4.31 2.89 -9.53
CA ALA A 83 3.62 1.63 -9.79
C ALA A 83 2.11 1.68 -9.51
N GLY A 84 1.59 2.77 -8.95
CA GLY A 84 0.19 2.86 -8.53
C GLY A 84 -0.13 1.89 -7.41
N GLY A 85 -0.59 0.70 -7.74
CA GLY A 85 -0.81 -0.42 -6.79
C GLY A 85 -0.12 -1.67 -7.32
N GLY A 86 0.30 -2.57 -6.44
CA GLY A 86 0.97 -3.81 -6.79
C GLY A 86 2.43 -3.88 -6.36
N ASN A 87 2.98 -5.07 -6.37
CA ASN A 87 4.29 -5.35 -5.80
C ASN A 87 5.42 -5.00 -6.76
N VAL A 88 6.45 -4.34 -6.26
CA VAL A 88 7.62 -3.99 -7.05
C VAL A 88 8.89 -4.57 -6.42
N VAL A 89 9.64 -5.30 -7.23
CA VAL A 89 10.96 -5.81 -6.86
C VAL A 89 12.01 -5.06 -7.65
N VAL A 90 12.92 -4.38 -6.97
CA VAL A 90 14.05 -3.70 -7.60
C VAL A 90 15.38 -4.34 -7.19
N LYS A 91 16.25 -4.58 -8.17
CA LYS A 91 17.54 -5.21 -7.94
C LYS A 91 18.60 -4.71 -8.91
N VAL A 92 19.85 -4.85 -8.49
CA VAL A 92 20.96 -4.59 -9.39
C VAL A 92 21.00 -5.67 -10.48
N GLY A 93 21.37 -5.27 -11.70
CA GLY A 93 21.51 -6.17 -12.83
C GLY A 93 22.61 -5.75 -13.77
N SER A 94 22.95 -6.60 -14.73
CA SER A 94 23.93 -6.31 -15.77
C SER A 94 23.23 -5.72 -17.01
N GLY A 95 23.83 -4.69 -17.61
CA GLY A 95 23.29 -4.05 -18.82
C GLY A 95 22.35 -2.87 -18.51
N PRO A 96 21.59 -2.37 -19.50
CA PRO A 96 20.72 -1.23 -19.34
C PRO A 96 19.56 -1.52 -18.36
N ALA A 97 19.03 -0.48 -17.74
CA ALA A 97 17.88 -0.61 -16.85
C ALA A 97 16.68 -1.23 -17.57
N ARG A 98 15.99 -2.15 -16.90
CA ARG A 98 14.84 -2.87 -17.43
C ARG A 98 13.72 -2.90 -16.41
N LEU A 99 12.50 -2.73 -16.89
CA LEU A 99 11.28 -2.95 -16.16
C LEU A 99 10.48 -4.02 -16.87
N SER A 100 10.07 -5.05 -16.17
CA SER A 100 9.22 -6.12 -16.72
C SER A 100 8.23 -6.57 -15.66
N GLY A 101 7.06 -7.00 -16.10
CA GLY A 101 6.04 -7.44 -15.16
C GLY A 101 4.69 -7.70 -15.79
N GLU A 102 3.71 -7.80 -14.91
CA GLU A 102 2.33 -7.98 -15.26
C GLU A 102 1.49 -6.84 -14.66
N ALA A 103 0.69 -6.23 -15.50
CA ALA A 103 -0.27 -5.22 -15.10
C ALA A 103 -1.67 -5.80 -15.11
N THR A 104 -2.41 -5.60 -14.02
CA THR A 104 -3.82 -5.96 -13.87
C THR A 104 -4.69 -4.72 -13.90
N TYR A 105 -5.89 -4.80 -14.45
CA TYR A 105 -6.84 -3.69 -14.51
C TYR A 105 -8.27 -4.20 -14.54
N SER A 106 -9.20 -3.35 -14.10
CA SER A 106 -10.65 -3.58 -14.23
C SER A 106 -11.24 -2.50 -15.12
N LEU A 107 -12.16 -2.88 -16.02
CA LEU A 107 -12.94 -2.00 -16.91
C LEU A 107 -12.14 -1.27 -18.00
N VAL A 108 -11.11 -0.53 -17.66
CA VAL A 108 -10.32 0.26 -18.63
C VAL A 108 -8.85 -0.08 -18.46
N ARG A 109 -8.20 -0.45 -19.57
CA ARG A 109 -6.77 -0.71 -19.59
C ARG A 109 -6.01 0.61 -19.41
N PRO A 110 -5.21 0.77 -18.35
CA PRO A 110 -4.42 1.98 -18.16
C PRO A 110 -3.29 2.06 -19.18
N THR A 111 -2.90 3.28 -19.50
CA THR A 111 -1.79 3.54 -20.41
C THR A 111 -0.53 3.75 -19.57
N ILE A 112 0.50 2.94 -19.81
CA ILE A 112 1.82 3.20 -19.26
C ILE A 112 2.38 4.45 -19.89
N THR A 113 2.67 5.45 -19.06
CA THR A 113 3.26 6.72 -19.54
C THR A 113 4.76 6.68 -19.27
N GLU A 114 5.53 6.85 -20.32
CA GLU A 114 6.98 6.97 -20.24
C GLU A 114 7.41 8.37 -20.64
N ARG A 115 8.34 8.90 -19.87
CA ARG A 115 9.08 10.12 -20.20
C ARG A 115 10.57 9.84 -20.00
N ALA A 116 11.33 9.88 -21.08
CA ALA A 116 12.76 9.66 -21.03
C ALA A 116 13.51 10.91 -21.54
N THR A 117 14.59 11.24 -20.85
CA THR A 117 15.62 12.20 -21.28
C THR A 117 16.93 11.42 -21.53
N ALA A 118 18.03 12.12 -21.81
CA ALA A 118 19.31 11.48 -22.04
C ALA A 118 19.79 10.66 -20.80
N ASP A 119 19.52 11.17 -19.58
CA ASP A 119 20.05 10.62 -18.32
C ASP A 119 19.00 10.12 -17.37
N SER A 120 17.72 10.44 -17.57
CA SER A 120 16.64 10.03 -16.67
C SER A 120 15.48 9.40 -17.41
N ALA A 121 14.84 8.44 -16.75
CA ALA A 121 13.62 7.83 -17.24
C ALA A 121 12.56 7.84 -16.14
N THR A 122 11.34 8.18 -16.48
CA THR A 122 10.18 8.15 -15.59
C THR A 122 9.12 7.28 -16.22
N LEU A 123 8.63 6.31 -15.46
CA LEU A 123 7.54 5.46 -15.85
C LEU A 123 6.41 5.58 -14.83
N ALA A 124 5.21 5.87 -15.30
CA ALA A 124 4.03 5.95 -14.47
C ALA A 124 2.95 5.00 -14.98
N TYR A 125 2.39 4.23 -14.06
CA TYR A 125 1.23 3.38 -14.25
C TYR A 125 0.08 3.95 -13.42
N PRO A 126 -0.70 4.88 -13.96
CA PRO A 126 -1.74 5.55 -13.21
C PRO A 126 -2.88 4.59 -12.92
N CYS A 127 -3.10 4.31 -11.64
CA CYS A 127 -4.24 3.58 -11.11
C CYS A 127 -5.15 4.56 -10.39
N GLY A 128 -6.41 4.71 -10.85
CA GLY A 128 -7.34 5.63 -10.23
C GLY A 128 -8.74 5.55 -10.86
N PHE A 129 -9.71 6.16 -10.20
CA PHE A 129 -11.06 6.27 -10.73
C PHE A 129 -11.06 7.05 -12.06
N PRO A 130 -11.74 6.59 -13.12
CA PRO A 130 -12.70 5.48 -13.19
C PRO A 130 -12.12 4.11 -13.58
N VAL A 131 -10.81 3.92 -13.53
CA VAL A 131 -10.11 2.73 -14.03
C VAL A 131 -10.41 1.48 -13.19
N GLY A 132 -10.90 1.65 -11.96
CA GLY A 132 -11.17 0.57 -11.02
C GLY A 132 -9.89 0.04 -10.37
N ASN A 133 -9.94 -1.19 -9.87
CA ASN A 133 -8.76 -1.84 -9.28
C ASN A 133 -7.71 -2.11 -10.35
N CYS A 134 -6.51 -1.63 -10.14
CA CYS A 134 -5.38 -1.96 -10.98
C CYS A 134 -4.11 -2.16 -10.14
N GLY A 135 -3.21 -2.99 -10.61
CA GLY A 135 -1.95 -3.28 -9.96
C GLY A 135 -0.84 -3.53 -10.97
N LEU A 136 0.37 -3.18 -10.60
CA LEU A 136 1.57 -3.40 -11.39
C LEU A 136 2.54 -4.28 -10.60
N ASN A 137 2.53 -5.59 -10.84
CA ASN A 137 3.55 -6.48 -10.31
C ASN A 137 4.77 -6.43 -11.23
N ALA A 138 5.83 -5.78 -10.78
CA ALA A 138 6.96 -5.47 -11.62
C ALA A 138 8.31 -5.85 -11.02
N THR A 139 9.23 -6.24 -11.88
CA THR A 139 10.65 -6.38 -11.56
C THR A 139 11.41 -5.29 -12.31
N VAL A 140 12.15 -4.50 -11.55
CA VAL A 140 13.06 -3.46 -12.02
C VAL A 140 14.49 -3.95 -11.85
N SER A 141 15.25 -3.96 -12.92
CA SER A 141 16.66 -4.31 -12.89
C SER A 141 17.47 -3.10 -13.34
N VAL A 142 18.39 -2.60 -12.51
CA VAL A 142 19.18 -1.40 -12.79
C VAL A 142 20.67 -1.67 -12.73
N PRO A 143 21.51 -0.98 -13.53
CA PRO A 143 22.95 -1.02 -13.36
C PRO A 143 23.36 -0.49 -11.99
N ALA A 144 24.49 -0.93 -11.47
CA ALA A 144 25.07 -0.36 -10.27
C ALA A 144 25.33 1.16 -10.43
N GLY A 145 25.06 1.93 -9.39
CA GLY A 145 25.22 3.39 -9.40
C GLY A 145 24.07 4.17 -10.05
N THR A 146 23.01 3.50 -10.47
CA THR A 146 21.80 4.19 -10.93
C THR A 146 21.03 4.74 -9.74
N ALA A 147 20.71 6.03 -9.77
CA ALA A 147 19.79 6.62 -8.79
C ALA A 147 18.37 6.08 -9.04
N VAL A 148 17.71 5.60 -8.00
CA VAL A 148 16.42 4.95 -8.10
C VAL A 148 15.41 5.64 -7.20
N ALA A 149 14.28 6.05 -7.76
CA ALA A 149 13.13 6.52 -7.00
C ALA A 149 11.89 5.70 -7.40
N ILE A 150 11.34 4.94 -6.45
CA ILE A 150 10.18 4.09 -6.70
C ILE A 150 9.08 4.41 -5.70
N SER A 151 7.86 4.58 -6.20
CA SER A 151 6.66 4.69 -5.36
C SER A 151 5.65 3.61 -5.74
N SER A 152 5.07 2.98 -4.71
CA SER A 152 3.94 2.04 -4.83
C SER A 152 2.81 2.52 -3.94
N GLY A 153 1.59 2.56 -4.48
CA GLY A 153 0.41 3.04 -3.73
C GLY A 153 -0.20 2.01 -2.79
N GLY A 154 -0.03 0.72 -3.05
CA GLY A 154 -0.75 -0.29 -2.28
C GLY A 154 -0.11 -1.67 -2.20
N GLY A 155 1.00 -1.90 -2.85
CA GLY A 155 1.70 -3.19 -2.82
C GLY A 155 3.07 -3.09 -2.16
N ASP A 156 3.67 -4.24 -1.92
CA ASP A 156 4.97 -4.35 -1.28
C ASP A 156 6.11 -3.89 -2.19
N LEU A 157 7.12 -3.32 -1.58
CA LEU A 157 8.31 -2.87 -2.27
C LEU A 157 9.53 -3.62 -1.73
N THR A 158 10.23 -4.34 -2.60
CA THR A 158 11.45 -5.06 -2.23
C THR A 158 12.63 -4.52 -3.02
N ALA A 159 13.72 -4.13 -2.34
CA ALA A 159 14.93 -3.63 -2.97
C ALA A 159 16.17 -4.41 -2.54
N SER A 160 17.07 -4.72 -3.48
CA SER A 160 18.29 -5.45 -3.13
C SER A 160 19.51 -5.04 -3.94
N GLY A 161 20.64 -4.92 -3.26
CA GLY A 161 21.97 -4.73 -3.85
C GLY A 161 22.19 -3.39 -4.54
N LEU A 162 21.36 -2.39 -4.28
CA LEU A 162 21.43 -1.10 -4.96
C LEU A 162 22.58 -0.25 -4.44
N THR A 163 23.13 0.60 -5.31
CA THR A 163 24.18 1.55 -4.94
C THR A 163 23.86 2.92 -5.50
N GLY A 164 24.12 3.98 -4.73
CA GLY A 164 23.86 5.37 -5.12
C GLY A 164 22.70 5.98 -4.34
N HIS A 165 21.99 6.92 -4.95
CA HIS A 165 20.83 7.53 -4.31
C HIS A 165 19.59 6.63 -4.50
N VAL A 166 19.01 6.17 -3.39
CA VAL A 166 17.85 5.26 -3.41
C VAL A 166 16.73 5.86 -2.57
N SER A 167 15.60 6.13 -3.21
CA SER A 167 14.38 6.62 -2.57
C SER A 167 13.22 5.67 -2.87
N LEU A 168 12.70 5.03 -1.84
CA LEU A 168 11.60 4.05 -1.95
C LEU A 168 10.44 4.48 -1.06
N SER A 169 9.24 4.46 -1.60
CA SER A 169 8.02 4.81 -0.87
C SER A 169 6.89 3.83 -1.18
N ALA A 170 6.30 3.24 -0.14
CA ALA A 170 5.12 2.39 -0.22
C ALA A 170 4.00 3.02 0.62
N ASP A 171 2.86 3.39 0.02
CA ASP A 171 1.80 4.04 0.79
C ASP A 171 1.06 3.06 1.72
N GLY A 172 0.85 1.81 1.29
CA GLY A 172 0.06 0.84 2.04
C GLY A 172 0.71 -0.53 2.27
N GLY A 173 1.76 -0.87 1.53
CA GLY A 173 2.45 -2.17 1.62
C GLY A 173 3.72 -2.13 2.44
N ASP A 174 4.30 -3.30 2.64
CA ASP A 174 5.57 -3.45 3.34
C ASP A 174 6.76 -3.04 2.46
N LEU A 175 7.81 -2.51 3.10
CA LEU A 175 9.05 -2.15 2.43
C LEU A 175 10.20 -3.00 2.96
N THR A 176 10.82 -3.78 2.08
CA THR A 176 12.01 -4.58 2.41
C THR A 176 13.21 -4.10 1.62
N ALA A 177 14.28 -3.72 2.29
CA ALA A 177 15.52 -3.23 1.69
C ALA A 177 16.74 -4.03 2.19
N THR A 178 17.56 -4.57 1.27
CA THR A 178 18.72 -5.39 1.66
C THR A 178 19.96 -5.03 0.84
N GLY A 179 21.08 -4.79 1.52
CA GLY A 179 22.37 -4.60 0.88
C GLY A 179 22.45 -3.33 0.03
N ILE A 180 21.95 -2.22 0.54
CA ILE A 180 21.92 -0.93 -0.18
C ILE A 180 23.03 -0.02 0.36
N THR A 181 23.72 0.67 -0.55
CA THR A 181 24.83 1.57 -0.20
C THR A 181 24.64 2.93 -0.87
N GLY A 182 24.76 4.03 -0.11
CA GLY A 182 24.68 5.42 -0.59
C GLY A 182 23.75 6.27 0.25
N ASP A 183 23.08 7.23 -0.39
CA ASP A 183 22.05 8.04 0.28
C ASP A 183 20.70 7.30 0.17
N ILE A 184 20.16 6.87 1.29
CA ILE A 184 19.03 5.94 1.34
C ILE A 184 17.85 6.62 2.05
N SER A 185 16.71 6.67 1.38
CA SER A 185 15.44 7.13 1.95
C SER A 185 14.37 6.07 1.73
N LEU A 186 13.87 5.47 2.80
CA LEU A 186 12.86 4.42 2.79
C LEU A 186 11.64 4.89 3.59
N GLN A 187 10.47 4.87 2.98
CA GLN A 187 9.24 5.33 3.63
C GLN A 187 8.08 4.39 3.35
N THR A 188 7.28 4.09 4.38
CA THR A 188 6.01 3.40 4.20
C THR A 188 4.91 4.12 4.97
N GLY A 189 3.68 4.10 4.44
CA GLY A 189 2.54 4.74 5.10
C GLY A 189 1.90 3.85 6.14
N GLY A 190 1.58 2.61 5.81
CA GLY A 190 0.84 1.70 6.67
C GLY A 190 1.51 0.37 6.96
N GLY A 191 2.46 -0.05 6.13
CA GLY A 191 3.16 -1.33 6.27
C GLY A 191 4.42 -1.26 7.12
N ASP A 192 5.04 -2.41 7.32
CA ASP A 192 6.30 -2.54 8.05
C ASP A 192 7.50 -2.21 7.15
N LEU A 193 8.56 -1.66 7.77
CA LEU A 193 9.82 -1.38 7.11
C LEU A 193 10.91 -2.30 7.65
N SER A 194 11.41 -3.18 6.79
CA SER A 194 12.53 -4.08 7.10
C SER A 194 13.77 -3.70 6.29
N ALA A 195 14.84 -3.30 6.97
CA ALA A 195 16.09 -2.85 6.38
C ALA A 195 17.28 -3.67 6.89
N THR A 196 18.10 -4.20 5.99
CA THR A 196 19.24 -5.02 6.39
C THR A 196 20.46 -4.69 5.54
N LEU A 197 21.66 -4.64 6.15
CA LEU A 197 22.92 -4.37 5.44
C LEU A 197 22.90 -3.02 4.70
N LEU A 198 22.51 -1.95 5.39
CA LEU A 198 22.54 -0.60 4.83
C LEU A 198 23.85 0.11 5.17
N ALA A 199 24.40 0.87 4.20
CA ALA A 199 25.60 1.67 4.40
C ALA A 199 25.48 3.03 3.70
N GLY A 200 25.92 4.10 4.39
CA GLY A 200 25.85 5.50 3.94
C GLY A 200 24.87 6.30 4.81
N ASP A 201 24.31 7.37 4.28
CA ASP A 201 23.33 8.17 5.03
C ASP A 201 21.93 7.54 4.87
N VAL A 202 21.26 7.24 5.99
CA VAL A 202 20.00 6.48 6.00
C VAL A 202 18.88 7.27 6.66
N THR A 203 17.78 7.39 5.94
CA THR A 203 16.51 7.93 6.46
C THR A 203 15.43 6.87 6.33
N LEU A 204 14.79 6.52 7.44
CA LEU A 204 13.69 5.55 7.50
C LEU A 204 12.44 6.23 8.05
N GLY A 205 11.28 5.89 7.50
CA GLY A 205 10.02 6.46 8.00
C GLY A 205 8.84 5.51 7.84
N THR A 206 7.97 5.50 8.83
CA THR A 206 6.64 4.86 8.75
C THR A 206 5.58 5.71 9.45
N SER A 207 4.35 5.67 8.96
CA SER A 207 3.25 6.33 9.68
C SER A 207 2.51 5.37 10.62
N GLY A 208 2.60 4.03 10.41
CA GLY A 208 1.80 3.10 11.21
C GLY A 208 2.43 1.74 11.50
N GLY A 209 3.35 1.26 10.69
CA GLY A 209 4.00 -0.04 10.88
C GLY A 209 5.29 0.03 11.71
N ASP A 210 5.89 -1.12 11.93
CA ASP A 210 7.15 -1.25 12.66
C ASP A 210 8.36 -0.99 11.76
N ILE A 211 9.45 -0.47 12.35
CA ILE A 211 10.75 -0.33 11.68
C ILE A 211 11.75 -1.29 12.29
N THR A 212 12.22 -2.23 11.50
CA THR A 212 13.31 -3.13 11.88
C THR A 212 14.51 -2.90 10.97
N ALA A 213 15.60 -2.32 11.52
CA ALA A 213 16.82 -2.04 10.79
C ALA A 213 18.01 -2.79 11.41
N THR A 214 18.57 -3.75 10.69
CA THR A 214 19.65 -4.60 11.22
C THR A 214 20.89 -4.56 10.35
N GLN A 215 22.04 -4.81 10.95
CA GLN A 215 23.34 -4.79 10.27
C GLN A 215 23.62 -3.43 9.60
N ILE A 216 23.35 -2.35 10.31
CA ILE A 216 23.49 -0.99 9.79
C ILE A 216 24.96 -0.52 9.94
N ASP A 217 25.60 -0.22 8.80
CA ASP A 217 26.95 0.36 8.71
C ASP A 217 26.84 1.82 8.23
N SER A 218 26.10 2.64 8.97
CA SER A 218 25.81 4.02 8.60
C SER A 218 26.39 5.01 9.61
N PRO A 219 27.06 6.08 9.16
CA PRO A 219 27.47 7.14 10.05
C PRO A 219 26.31 8.02 10.51
N ARG A 220 25.27 8.18 9.71
CA ARG A 220 24.06 8.98 10.03
C ARG A 220 22.81 8.20 9.76
N VAL A 221 21.93 8.14 10.78
CA VAL A 221 20.62 7.49 10.68
C VAL A 221 19.58 8.42 11.25
N THR A 222 18.54 8.69 10.47
CA THR A 222 17.35 9.41 10.91
C THR A 222 16.14 8.49 10.77
N VAL A 223 15.34 8.36 11.82
CA VAL A 223 14.15 7.51 11.84
C VAL A 223 12.96 8.27 12.41
N ASP A 224 11.85 8.22 11.68
CA ASP A 224 10.59 8.82 12.09
C ASP A 224 9.48 7.73 12.04
N SER A 225 8.88 7.40 13.19
CA SER A 225 7.77 6.46 13.31
C SER A 225 6.54 7.15 13.90
N GLY A 226 5.39 6.99 13.24
CA GLY A 226 4.13 7.53 13.73
C GLY A 226 3.44 6.63 14.76
N GLY A 227 3.65 5.31 14.74
CA GLY A 227 2.88 4.44 15.62
C GLY A 227 3.49 3.10 16.01
N GLY A 228 4.34 2.54 15.19
CA GLY A 228 4.96 1.22 15.42
C GLY A 228 6.27 1.28 16.19
N ASP A 229 6.77 0.11 16.53
CA ASP A 229 8.05 -0.04 17.23
C ASP A 229 9.23 0.20 16.30
N VAL A 230 10.32 0.72 16.86
CA VAL A 230 11.58 0.98 16.14
C VAL A 230 12.72 0.17 16.75
N ALA A 231 13.30 -0.73 15.97
CA ALA A 231 14.47 -1.50 16.36
C ALA A 231 15.62 -1.29 15.38
N ILE A 232 16.76 -0.78 15.87
CA ILE A 232 17.95 -0.51 15.06
C ILE A 232 19.16 -1.18 15.66
N VAL A 233 19.88 -1.99 14.84
CA VAL A 233 21.10 -2.67 15.24
C VAL A 233 22.26 -2.26 14.33
N PHE A 234 23.23 -1.58 14.92
CA PHE A 234 24.44 -1.11 14.23
C PHE A 234 25.55 -2.16 14.25
N THR A 235 26.28 -2.27 13.15
CA THR A 235 27.51 -3.06 13.05
C THR A 235 28.78 -2.20 13.16
N ARG A 236 28.65 -0.91 12.96
CA ARG A 236 29.70 0.10 13.15
C ARG A 236 29.20 1.21 14.06
N VAL A 237 30.11 1.80 14.81
CA VAL A 237 29.83 2.97 15.66
C VAL A 237 29.28 4.12 14.81
N PRO A 238 28.01 4.55 15.01
CA PRO A 238 27.45 5.67 14.28
C PRO A 238 28.00 7.00 14.77
N GLN A 239 27.90 8.04 13.95
CA GLN A 239 28.26 9.42 14.32
C GLN A 239 27.04 10.19 14.84
N ASP A 240 25.90 10.06 14.16
CA ASP A 240 24.67 10.79 14.51
C ASP A 240 23.45 9.88 14.27
N VAL A 241 22.71 9.62 15.34
CA VAL A 241 21.48 8.83 15.31
C VAL A 241 20.35 9.68 15.85
N GLN A 242 19.31 9.87 15.06
CA GLN A 242 18.11 10.59 15.43
C GLN A 242 16.90 9.68 15.24
N VAL A 243 16.20 9.39 16.32
CA VAL A 243 15.00 8.53 16.31
C VAL A 243 13.87 9.26 17.00
N SER A 244 12.75 9.41 16.30
CA SER A 244 11.50 9.95 16.83
C SER A 244 10.38 8.95 16.59
N ALA A 245 9.70 8.51 17.67
CA ALA A 245 8.50 7.71 17.59
C ALA A 245 7.36 8.43 18.33
N ASP A 246 6.23 8.62 17.67
CA ASP A 246 5.04 9.21 18.31
C ASP A 246 4.39 8.20 19.27
N GLY A 247 4.46 6.88 18.96
CA GLY A 247 4.06 5.76 19.80
C GLY A 247 5.09 4.64 19.68
N GLY A 248 4.87 3.49 20.29
CA GLY A 248 5.74 2.34 20.18
C GLY A 248 7.08 2.45 20.92
N ASP A 249 7.76 1.31 21.04
CA ASP A 249 9.03 1.20 21.71
C ASP A 249 10.20 1.53 20.76
N VAL A 250 11.24 2.17 21.30
CA VAL A 250 12.47 2.48 20.56
C VAL A 250 13.61 1.68 21.14
N THR A 251 14.25 0.82 20.34
CA THR A 251 15.43 0.05 20.71
C THR A 251 16.58 0.37 19.79
N ILE A 252 17.68 0.87 20.34
CA ILE A 252 18.92 1.18 19.61
C ILE A 252 20.07 0.35 20.18
N VAL A 253 20.63 -0.54 19.35
CA VAL A 253 21.76 -1.38 19.70
C VAL A 253 23.00 -0.90 18.98
N VAL A 254 24.01 -0.42 19.70
CA VAL A 254 25.28 0.02 19.15
C VAL A 254 26.38 -1.02 19.39
N PRO A 255 27.46 -1.06 18.60
CA PRO A 255 28.54 -2.02 18.82
C PRO A 255 29.17 -1.91 20.21
N ALA A 256 29.47 -3.05 20.80
CA ALA A 256 30.22 -3.12 22.07
C ALA A 256 31.63 -2.48 21.92
N GLY A 257 32.05 -1.76 22.95
CA GLY A 257 33.36 -1.13 22.95
C GLY A 257 33.50 0.07 23.89
N PRO A 258 34.65 0.72 23.91
CA PRO A 258 34.93 1.85 24.79
C PRO A 258 34.38 3.18 24.25
N THR A 259 33.73 3.20 23.11
CA THR A 259 33.20 4.45 22.50
C THR A 259 32.16 5.05 23.41
N THR A 260 32.28 6.34 23.68
CA THR A 260 31.30 7.12 24.43
C THR A 260 30.35 7.83 23.50
N TYR A 261 29.13 8.08 23.97
CA TYR A 261 28.07 8.78 23.20
C TYR A 261 27.55 10.00 23.97
N ASP A 262 27.21 11.04 23.24
CA ASP A 262 26.42 12.17 23.74
C ASP A 262 24.93 11.80 23.53
N VAL A 263 24.29 11.32 24.60
CA VAL A 263 22.92 10.77 24.52
C VAL A 263 21.92 11.80 25.02
N THR A 264 20.91 12.05 24.22
CA THR A 264 19.71 12.80 24.60
C THR A 264 18.50 11.93 24.32
N ALA A 265 17.86 11.40 25.36
CA ALA A 265 16.75 10.50 25.20
C ALA A 265 15.56 10.86 26.12
N SER A 266 14.35 10.62 25.63
CA SER A 266 13.09 10.78 26.38
C SER A 266 12.09 9.68 26.06
N ALA A 267 11.32 9.25 27.07
CA ALA A 267 10.19 8.33 26.95
C ALA A 267 9.02 8.95 27.71
N ASP A 268 8.11 9.62 27.03
CA ASP A 268 7.05 10.39 27.69
C ASP A 268 5.97 9.48 28.29
N GLY A 269 5.70 8.31 27.65
CA GLY A 269 4.72 7.33 28.10
C GLY A 269 5.30 6.07 28.72
N GLY A 270 6.61 5.89 28.68
CA GLY A 270 7.30 4.66 29.08
C GLY A 270 8.52 4.87 29.96
N ASN A 271 9.42 3.90 29.92
CA ASN A 271 10.65 3.89 30.69
C ASN A 271 11.85 4.19 29.77
N LEU A 272 12.83 4.92 30.29
CA LEU A 272 14.10 5.13 29.65
C LEU A 272 15.16 4.19 30.24
N SER A 273 15.79 3.38 29.40
CA SER A 273 16.93 2.52 29.76
C SER A 273 18.10 2.82 28.85
N ASP A 274 19.17 3.35 29.42
CA ASP A 274 20.40 3.66 28.69
C ASP A 274 21.59 3.00 29.41
N SER A 275 22.30 2.13 28.69
CA SER A 275 23.43 1.37 29.22
C SER A 275 24.73 1.57 28.44
N VAL A 276 24.76 2.54 27.49
CA VAL A 276 25.98 2.85 26.75
C VAL A 276 26.89 3.81 27.53
N PRO A 277 28.21 3.76 27.33
CA PRO A 277 29.14 4.73 27.92
C PRO A 277 28.85 6.15 27.43
N GLN A 278 28.66 7.11 28.35
CA GLN A 278 28.27 8.48 28.00
C GLN A 278 29.37 9.49 28.20
N ALA A 279 29.41 10.50 27.34
CA ALA A 279 30.19 11.70 27.48
C ALA A 279 29.56 12.86 26.68
N ALA A 280 29.16 13.93 27.35
CA ALA A 280 28.51 15.11 26.74
C ALA A 280 29.41 15.84 25.69
N THR A 281 30.69 15.52 25.62
CA THR A 281 31.65 16.07 24.61
C THR A 281 31.92 15.07 23.48
N SER A 282 31.22 13.95 23.44
CA SER A 282 31.43 12.95 22.39
C SER A 282 31.03 13.49 21.01
N ALA A 283 31.79 13.10 19.99
CA ALA A 283 31.45 13.34 18.60
C ALA A 283 30.35 12.39 18.08
N HIS A 284 30.04 11.33 18.84
CA HIS A 284 29.00 10.36 18.53
C HIS A 284 27.73 10.74 19.28
N LYS A 285 26.68 11.06 18.55
CA LYS A 285 25.42 11.55 19.13
C LYS A 285 24.30 10.55 18.93
N ILE A 286 23.49 10.39 19.96
CA ILE A 286 22.23 9.63 19.88
C ILE A 286 21.12 10.48 20.47
N THR A 287 20.16 10.83 19.63
CA THR A 287 18.92 11.49 20.06
C THR A 287 17.77 10.53 19.82
N ALA A 288 17.06 10.16 20.88
CA ALA A 288 15.95 9.20 20.78
C ALA A 288 14.76 9.67 21.60
N SER A 289 13.58 9.64 21.03
CA SER A 289 12.34 9.98 21.72
C SER A 289 11.21 9.02 21.37
N SER A 290 10.41 8.65 22.39
CA SER A 290 9.11 8.00 22.21
C SER A 290 8.04 8.75 22.99
N GLY A 291 6.91 9.04 22.33
CA GLY A 291 5.75 9.65 22.96
C GLY A 291 4.88 8.66 23.75
N GLY A 292 4.93 7.36 23.42
CA GLY A 292 4.05 6.36 24.00
C GLY A 292 4.73 5.13 24.60
N GLY A 293 5.92 4.77 24.15
CA GLY A 293 6.61 3.54 24.52
C GLY A 293 7.91 3.74 25.30
N ASP A 294 8.61 2.64 25.53
CA ASP A 294 9.90 2.61 26.20
C ASP A 294 11.02 3.02 25.22
N VAL A 295 12.09 3.63 25.74
CA VAL A 295 13.32 3.90 24.98
C VAL A 295 14.46 3.11 25.58
N THR A 296 15.07 2.22 24.79
CA THR A 296 16.22 1.39 25.21
C THR A 296 17.41 1.67 24.31
N ILE A 297 18.54 2.04 24.90
CA ILE A 297 19.81 2.24 24.20
C ILE A 297 20.86 1.35 24.87
N GLU A 298 21.41 0.40 24.10
CA GLU A 298 22.30 -0.61 24.67
C GLU A 298 23.45 -0.96 23.72
N GLN A 299 24.48 -1.62 24.29
CA GLN A 299 25.54 -2.21 23.49
C GLN A 299 25.24 -3.66 23.11
N SER A 300 25.67 -4.07 21.91
CA SER A 300 25.59 -5.46 21.48
C SER A 300 26.41 -6.36 22.45
N THR A 301 25.88 -7.53 22.77
CA THR A 301 26.53 -8.55 23.61
C THR A 301 27.58 -9.33 22.85
#